data_0cd9b3332c88369b73517f60a9227f4f
#
_entry.id   0cd9b3332c88369b73517f60a9227f4f
#
_cell.length_a   1.000
_cell.length_b   1.000
_cell.length_c   1.000
_cell.angle_alpha   90.00
_cell.angle_beta   90.00
_cell.angle_gamma   90.00
#
_symmetry.space_group_name_H-M   'P 1'
#
loop_
_entity.id
_entity.type
_entity.pdbx_description
1 polymer ?
#
loop_
_entity_poly.entity_id
_entity_poly.type
_entity_poly.pdbx_seq_one_letter_code
_entity_poly.pdbx_strand_id
1 'polypeptide(L)'
;MDVDQFVQKIHNREYVVGIIGLGYVGLPLLWTFHEAGMPVIGYDIDEFKVDCINKGIPYIKHLGDDKMKKLSSSDRCSATTDFGRLKEADALLMCVPTPLNAYREPDMQFVESTTRTVGKYLRSGQLVILESTTYPGTTEELIIPILESESGLKAGSDFYVAYSPEREDPGNTEFNTAGIPKVVGGHGEEALRLATEMYGTSIVETVPVSDTKTAEAVKLTENIFRSVNIALVNELKVVFHKMDIDVHEVLDAAATKPFGFMKFTPGPGLGGHCIPIDPFYLTWKAREFEQNTRFIELAGEINTSMPMYVVQQTIDALNSHKKPLNGSKVLLVGLAYKPNVDDDRESPTYKLMDYLHEKGAEISYYDPHIPVIKPSREHAHWAGMNSVSWEKSLIEEYDVVLISTDHNSVNYDELYQWSKLIVDTRNVLKGYTNNRDIKIWKA
;
A
#
# COMPACT_ATOMS: atom_id res chain seq x y z
N MET A 1 -23.58 -26.22 -12.92
CA MET A 1 -23.12 -27.08 -11.80
C MET A 1 -23.78 -26.52 -10.56
N ASP A 2 -24.24 -27.37 -9.66
CA ASP A 2 -24.96 -26.95 -8.45
C ASP A 2 -24.02 -26.28 -7.47
N VAL A 3 -24.41 -25.12 -6.92
CA VAL A 3 -23.64 -24.36 -5.92
C VAL A 3 -23.29 -25.23 -4.71
N ASP A 4 -24.22 -26.12 -4.29
CA ASP A 4 -23.97 -27.01 -3.18
C ASP A 4 -22.82 -28.00 -3.45
N GLN A 5 -22.60 -28.41 -4.69
CA GLN A 5 -21.43 -29.22 -5.04
C GLN A 5 -20.11 -28.44 -4.92
N PHE A 6 -20.11 -27.15 -5.27
CA PHE A 6 -18.93 -26.31 -5.05
C PHE A 6 -18.64 -26.08 -3.58
N VAL A 7 -19.67 -25.79 -2.79
CA VAL A 7 -19.55 -25.66 -1.34
C VAL A 7 -18.98 -26.95 -0.73
N GLN A 8 -19.43 -28.11 -1.19
CA GLN A 8 -18.86 -29.39 -0.76
C GLN A 8 -17.39 -29.55 -1.13
N LYS A 9 -16.98 -29.16 -2.34
CA LYS A 9 -15.56 -29.14 -2.74
C LYS A 9 -14.71 -28.20 -1.87
N ILE A 10 -15.26 -27.04 -1.50
CA ILE A 10 -14.59 -26.10 -0.61
C ILE A 10 -14.35 -26.75 0.76
N HIS A 11 -15.37 -27.34 1.35
CA HIS A 11 -15.27 -28.01 2.65
C HIS A 11 -14.31 -29.21 2.63
N ASN A 12 -14.26 -29.95 1.53
CA ASN A 12 -13.33 -31.08 1.31
C ASN A 12 -11.88 -30.62 0.99
N ARG A 13 -11.61 -29.33 0.81
CA ARG A 13 -10.30 -28.82 0.36
C ARG A 13 -9.91 -29.30 -1.05
N GLU A 14 -10.86 -29.52 -1.90
CA GLU A 14 -10.68 -29.93 -3.30
C GLU A 14 -10.90 -28.77 -4.28
N TYR A 15 -11.34 -27.63 -3.78
CA TYR A 15 -11.62 -26.42 -4.55
C TYR A 15 -10.32 -25.70 -4.88
N VAL A 16 -9.97 -25.60 -6.17
CA VAL A 16 -8.71 -25.02 -6.63
C VAL A 16 -8.81 -23.50 -6.70
N VAL A 17 -7.95 -22.80 -5.98
CA VAL A 17 -7.92 -21.33 -5.96
C VAL A 17 -6.79 -20.81 -6.84
N GLY A 18 -7.15 -20.06 -7.88
CA GLY A 18 -6.23 -19.39 -8.79
C GLY A 18 -6.02 -17.93 -8.38
N ILE A 19 -4.77 -17.51 -8.20
CA ILE A 19 -4.39 -16.12 -7.85
C ILE A 19 -3.69 -15.49 -9.03
N ILE A 20 -4.24 -14.41 -9.56
CA ILE A 20 -3.71 -13.66 -10.71
C ILE A 20 -3.06 -12.37 -10.24
N GLY A 21 -1.75 -12.25 -10.46
CA GLY A 21 -0.92 -11.18 -9.91
C GLY A 21 -0.28 -11.58 -8.58
N LEU A 22 1.01 -11.92 -8.61
CA LEU A 22 1.77 -12.46 -7.47
C LEU A 22 2.63 -11.37 -6.81
N GLY A 23 2.00 -10.20 -6.59
CA GLY A 23 2.59 -9.07 -5.85
C GLY A 23 2.33 -9.13 -4.35
N TYR A 24 2.37 -7.94 -3.72
CA TYR A 24 2.19 -7.75 -2.27
C TYR A 24 0.80 -8.15 -1.75
N VAL A 25 -0.19 -8.30 -2.61
CA VAL A 25 -1.54 -8.80 -2.29
C VAL A 25 -1.67 -10.28 -2.63
N GLY A 26 -1.36 -10.64 -3.86
CA GLY A 26 -1.66 -11.99 -4.34
C GLY A 26 -0.77 -13.08 -3.74
N LEU A 27 0.51 -12.82 -3.48
CA LEU A 27 1.39 -13.84 -2.89
C LEU A 27 1.03 -14.17 -1.43
N PRO A 28 0.77 -13.21 -0.54
CA PRO A 28 0.23 -13.51 0.80
C PRO A 28 -1.10 -14.25 0.77
N LEU A 29 -1.99 -13.88 -0.15
CA LEU A 29 -3.29 -14.55 -0.29
C LEU A 29 -3.12 -16.01 -0.79
N LEU A 30 -2.22 -16.24 -1.75
CA LEU A 30 -1.86 -17.59 -2.21
C LEU A 30 -1.33 -18.44 -1.06
N TRP A 31 -0.44 -17.89 -0.21
CA TRP A 31 0.04 -18.55 0.99
C TRP A 31 -1.11 -18.87 1.95
N THR A 32 -2.01 -17.93 2.20
CA THR A 32 -3.13 -18.08 3.15
C THR A 32 -4.05 -19.23 2.76
N PHE A 33 -4.43 -19.36 1.49
CA PHE A 33 -5.21 -20.48 1.01
C PHE A 33 -4.45 -21.81 1.03
N HIS A 34 -3.17 -21.79 0.65
CA HIS A 34 -2.32 -22.98 0.71
C HIS A 34 -2.17 -23.50 2.15
N GLU A 35 -1.92 -22.63 3.11
CA GLU A 35 -1.80 -23.00 4.53
C GLU A 35 -3.10 -23.56 5.10
N ALA A 36 -4.26 -23.05 4.63
CA ALA A 36 -5.57 -23.60 4.94
C ALA A 36 -5.88 -24.96 4.30
N GLY A 37 -4.95 -25.48 3.50
CA GLY A 37 -5.06 -26.80 2.86
C GLY A 37 -5.67 -26.80 1.46
N MET A 38 -5.97 -25.64 0.88
CA MET A 38 -6.52 -25.56 -0.47
C MET A 38 -5.44 -25.79 -1.54
N PRO A 39 -5.76 -26.44 -2.67
CA PRO A 39 -4.92 -26.41 -3.85
C PRO A 39 -4.89 -25.00 -4.44
N VAL A 40 -3.69 -24.49 -4.78
CA VAL A 40 -3.51 -23.13 -5.29
C VAL A 40 -2.68 -23.09 -6.56
N ILE A 41 -3.04 -22.20 -7.49
CA ILE A 41 -2.27 -21.92 -8.70
C ILE A 41 -2.04 -20.41 -8.78
N GLY A 42 -0.77 -20.00 -8.77
CA GLY A 42 -0.40 -18.61 -8.99
C GLY A 42 -0.19 -18.30 -10.48
N TYR A 43 -0.71 -17.18 -10.94
CA TYR A 43 -0.54 -16.68 -12.31
C TYR A 43 0.09 -15.31 -12.29
N ASP A 44 1.19 -15.10 -13.00
CA ASP A 44 1.80 -13.79 -13.20
C ASP A 44 2.44 -13.72 -14.58
N ILE A 45 2.51 -12.53 -15.17
CA ILE A 45 3.22 -12.29 -16.45
C ILE A 45 4.73 -12.25 -16.25
N ASP A 46 5.19 -12.05 -15.02
CA ASP A 46 6.60 -11.96 -14.64
C ASP A 46 7.17 -13.35 -14.33
N GLU A 47 7.96 -13.89 -15.28
CA GLU A 47 8.64 -15.17 -15.13
C GLU A 47 9.52 -15.25 -13.88
N PHE A 48 10.12 -14.12 -13.46
CA PHE A 48 10.95 -14.07 -12.26
C PHE A 48 10.16 -14.44 -11.00
N LYS A 49 8.96 -13.89 -10.82
CA LYS A 49 8.11 -14.20 -9.67
C LYS A 49 7.64 -15.65 -9.68
N VAL A 50 7.21 -16.13 -10.85
CA VAL A 50 6.80 -17.52 -11.05
C VAL A 50 7.93 -18.48 -10.70
N ASP A 51 9.12 -18.23 -11.20
CA ASP A 51 10.34 -19.00 -10.91
C ASP A 51 10.68 -18.98 -9.42
N CYS A 52 10.58 -17.80 -8.77
CA CYS A 52 10.85 -17.67 -7.35
C CYS A 52 9.90 -18.55 -6.51
N ILE A 53 8.60 -18.56 -6.80
CA ILE A 53 7.63 -19.41 -6.09
C ILE A 53 7.95 -20.88 -6.28
N ASN A 54 8.14 -21.31 -7.53
CA ASN A 54 8.41 -22.71 -7.86
C ASN A 54 9.76 -23.22 -7.32
N LYS A 55 10.73 -22.32 -7.10
CA LYS A 55 12.07 -22.63 -6.52
C LYS A 55 12.16 -22.37 -5.02
N GLY A 56 11.14 -21.81 -4.40
CA GLY A 56 11.13 -21.45 -2.97
C GLY A 56 12.05 -20.27 -2.61
N ILE A 57 12.26 -19.33 -3.54
CA ILE A 57 13.12 -18.17 -3.38
C ILE A 57 12.26 -16.96 -2.99
N PRO A 58 12.49 -16.29 -1.83
CA PRO A 58 11.72 -15.13 -1.43
C PRO A 58 12.08 -13.91 -2.28
N TYR A 59 11.07 -13.19 -2.77
CA TYR A 59 11.20 -11.88 -3.42
C TYR A 59 10.38 -10.78 -2.73
N ILE A 60 9.56 -11.17 -1.75
CA ILE A 60 8.86 -10.27 -0.82
C ILE A 60 9.31 -10.61 0.59
N LYS A 61 10.06 -9.71 1.25
CA LYS A 61 10.76 -9.99 2.50
C LYS A 61 9.84 -10.44 3.66
N HIS A 62 8.68 -9.84 3.80
CA HIS A 62 7.78 -10.15 4.92
C HIS A 62 7.14 -11.54 4.85
N LEU A 63 7.16 -12.20 3.70
CA LEU A 63 6.69 -13.58 3.59
C LEU A 63 7.71 -14.59 4.14
N GLY A 64 9.00 -14.28 4.03
CA GLY A 64 10.11 -15.08 4.59
C GLY A 64 10.42 -16.37 3.84
N ASP A 65 11.60 -16.90 4.11
CA ASP A 65 12.16 -18.08 3.42
C ASP A 65 11.35 -19.36 3.68
N ASP A 66 10.86 -19.55 4.91
CA ASP A 66 10.18 -20.78 5.30
C ASP A 66 8.86 -20.98 4.58
N LYS A 67 8.10 -19.91 4.39
CA LYS A 67 6.82 -19.96 3.66
C LYS A 67 7.06 -20.28 2.19
N MET A 68 8.04 -19.63 1.56
CA MET A 68 8.38 -19.88 0.16
C MET A 68 8.86 -21.32 -0.08
N LYS A 69 9.67 -21.88 0.81
CA LYS A 69 10.11 -23.29 0.77
C LYS A 69 8.94 -24.27 0.91
N LYS A 70 7.96 -23.97 1.81
CA LYS A 70 6.75 -24.78 1.95
C LYS A 70 5.89 -24.76 0.67
N LEU A 71 5.74 -23.59 0.03
CA LEU A 71 5.02 -23.48 -1.25
C LEU A 71 5.68 -24.32 -2.33
N SER A 72 7.00 -24.18 -2.54
CA SER A 72 7.74 -24.86 -3.60
C SER A 72 7.82 -26.40 -3.41
N SER A 73 7.73 -26.87 -2.18
CA SER A 73 7.79 -28.31 -1.87
C SER A 73 6.42 -29.00 -1.85
N SER A 74 5.34 -28.26 -2.05
CA SER A 74 3.97 -28.77 -1.96
C SER A 74 3.45 -29.17 -3.35
N ASP A 75 2.86 -30.34 -3.44
CA ASP A 75 2.12 -30.82 -4.61
C ASP A 75 0.78 -30.08 -4.83
N ARG A 76 0.34 -29.29 -3.85
CA ARG A 76 -0.87 -28.46 -3.90
C ARG A 76 -0.62 -27.02 -4.32
N CYS A 77 0.62 -26.66 -4.65
CA CYS A 77 0.98 -25.31 -5.09
C CYS A 77 1.76 -25.36 -6.40
N SER A 78 1.40 -24.51 -7.34
CA SER A 78 2.20 -24.25 -8.54
C SER A 78 2.05 -22.81 -8.96
N ALA A 79 3.06 -22.25 -9.65
CA ALA A 79 2.96 -20.95 -10.30
C ALA A 79 3.29 -21.07 -11.78
N THR A 80 2.67 -20.24 -12.63
CA THR A 80 2.81 -20.34 -14.10
C THR A 80 2.58 -18.99 -14.79
N THR A 81 3.22 -18.81 -15.94
CA THR A 81 2.93 -17.73 -16.89
C THR A 81 1.92 -18.18 -17.97
N ASP A 82 1.55 -19.45 -17.99
CA ASP A 82 0.55 -19.98 -18.94
C ASP A 82 -0.88 -19.74 -18.42
N PHE A 83 -1.51 -18.70 -18.92
CA PHE A 83 -2.90 -18.36 -18.60
C PHE A 83 -3.93 -19.35 -19.20
N GLY A 84 -3.52 -20.25 -20.11
CA GLY A 84 -4.38 -21.35 -20.57
C GLY A 84 -4.78 -22.31 -19.45
N ARG A 85 -4.02 -22.34 -18.36
CA ARG A 85 -4.30 -23.12 -17.15
C ARG A 85 -5.36 -22.49 -16.23
N LEU A 86 -5.86 -21.27 -16.49
CA LEU A 86 -6.96 -20.65 -15.72
C LEU A 86 -8.20 -21.55 -15.62
N LYS A 87 -8.44 -22.38 -16.64
CA LYS A 87 -9.52 -23.38 -16.63
C LYS A 87 -9.38 -24.47 -15.56
N GLU A 88 -8.18 -24.63 -14.96
CA GLU A 88 -7.92 -25.64 -13.92
C GLU A 88 -8.42 -25.16 -12.54
N ALA A 89 -8.48 -23.85 -12.31
CA ALA A 89 -8.97 -23.28 -11.06
C ALA A 89 -10.50 -23.26 -10.99
N ASP A 90 -11.05 -23.40 -9.80
CA ASP A 90 -12.49 -23.25 -9.53
C ASP A 90 -12.83 -21.80 -9.14
N ALA A 91 -11.94 -21.10 -8.44
CA ALA A 91 -12.00 -19.66 -8.21
C ALA A 91 -10.79 -18.95 -8.82
N LEU A 92 -11.01 -17.74 -9.35
CA LEU A 92 -9.98 -16.87 -9.95
C LEU A 92 -10.00 -15.52 -9.25
N LEU A 93 -8.96 -15.23 -8.46
CA LEU A 93 -8.82 -14.00 -7.70
C LEU A 93 -7.86 -13.06 -8.43
N MET A 94 -8.36 -11.89 -8.83
CA MET A 94 -7.58 -10.89 -9.58
C MET A 94 -6.96 -9.87 -8.60
N CYS A 95 -5.63 -9.92 -8.47
CA CYS A 95 -4.81 -9.08 -7.59
C CYS A 95 -3.84 -8.21 -8.41
N VAL A 96 -4.36 -7.48 -9.38
CA VAL A 96 -3.58 -6.68 -10.33
C VAL A 96 -3.48 -5.21 -9.90
N PRO A 97 -2.45 -4.47 -10.37
CA PRO A 97 -2.31 -3.05 -10.02
C PRO A 97 -3.48 -2.20 -10.54
N THR A 98 -3.82 -1.17 -9.76
CA THR A 98 -4.84 -0.16 -10.07
C THR A 98 -4.27 1.23 -9.81
N PRO A 99 -3.34 1.73 -10.65
CA PRO A 99 -2.74 3.06 -10.47
C PRO A 99 -3.68 4.17 -10.93
N LEU A 100 -3.29 5.42 -10.65
CA LEU A 100 -3.87 6.60 -11.28
C LEU A 100 -3.06 6.99 -12.52
N ASN A 101 -3.71 7.62 -13.49
CA ASN A 101 -3.03 8.31 -14.58
C ASN A 101 -2.51 9.69 -14.12
N ALA A 102 -1.84 10.43 -15.03
CA ALA A 102 -1.30 11.76 -14.75
C ALA A 102 -2.36 12.81 -14.32
N TYR A 103 -3.62 12.55 -14.61
CA TYR A 103 -4.76 13.42 -14.24
C TYR A 103 -5.48 13.00 -12.96
N ARG A 104 -4.87 12.03 -12.21
CA ARG A 104 -5.47 11.41 -11.02
C ARG A 104 -6.81 10.71 -11.29
N GLU A 105 -6.95 10.11 -12.48
CA GLU A 105 -8.09 9.29 -12.83
C GLU A 105 -7.70 7.80 -12.76
N PRO A 106 -8.65 6.88 -12.47
CA PRO A 106 -8.38 5.44 -12.45
C PRO A 106 -7.79 4.93 -13.76
N ASP A 107 -6.62 4.29 -13.71
CA ASP A 107 -6.06 3.56 -14.84
C ASP A 107 -6.45 2.08 -14.74
N MET A 108 -7.51 1.72 -15.44
CA MET A 108 -8.10 0.38 -15.40
C MET A 108 -7.49 -0.61 -16.40
N GLN A 109 -6.44 -0.24 -17.14
CA GLN A 109 -5.88 -1.07 -18.22
C GLN A 109 -5.45 -2.46 -17.75
N PHE A 110 -4.84 -2.56 -16.54
CA PHE A 110 -4.42 -3.86 -15.99
C PHE A 110 -5.63 -4.73 -15.62
N VAL A 111 -6.66 -4.14 -15.04
CA VAL A 111 -7.92 -4.83 -14.69
C VAL A 111 -8.62 -5.30 -15.96
N GLU A 112 -8.78 -4.42 -16.96
CA GLU A 112 -9.42 -4.76 -18.23
C GLU A 112 -8.68 -5.87 -18.98
N SER A 113 -7.36 -5.75 -19.14
CA SER A 113 -6.57 -6.73 -19.88
C SER A 113 -6.56 -8.10 -19.20
N THR A 114 -6.51 -8.11 -17.86
CA THR A 114 -6.61 -9.35 -17.08
C THR A 114 -8.00 -9.96 -17.19
N THR A 115 -9.05 -9.14 -17.08
CA THR A 115 -10.43 -9.59 -17.22
C THR A 115 -10.69 -10.21 -18.60
N ARG A 116 -10.18 -9.59 -19.68
CA ARG A 116 -10.24 -10.18 -21.04
C ARG A 116 -9.51 -11.52 -21.11
N THR A 117 -8.33 -11.61 -20.48
CA THR A 117 -7.57 -12.87 -20.42
C THR A 117 -8.34 -13.94 -19.65
N VAL A 118 -8.91 -13.60 -18.51
CA VAL A 118 -9.79 -14.53 -17.74
C VAL A 118 -10.97 -14.95 -18.59
N GLY A 119 -11.68 -14.03 -19.25
CA GLY A 119 -12.85 -14.32 -20.07
C GLY A 119 -12.58 -15.32 -21.18
N LYS A 120 -11.41 -15.26 -21.84
CA LYS A 120 -11.01 -16.23 -22.90
C LYS A 120 -10.92 -17.68 -22.43
N TYR A 121 -10.58 -17.91 -21.15
CA TYR A 121 -10.39 -19.23 -20.57
C TYR A 121 -11.46 -19.59 -19.54
N LEU A 122 -12.44 -18.72 -19.33
CA LEU A 122 -13.52 -18.90 -18.37
C LEU A 122 -14.37 -20.12 -18.74
N ARG A 123 -14.67 -20.96 -17.76
CA ARG A 123 -15.57 -22.10 -17.89
C ARG A 123 -16.79 -21.96 -16.99
N SER A 124 -17.84 -22.67 -17.32
CA SER A 124 -19.04 -22.71 -16.49
C SER A 124 -18.71 -23.20 -15.07
N GLY A 125 -19.33 -22.55 -14.09
CA GLY A 125 -19.22 -22.82 -12.66
C GLY A 125 -18.03 -22.17 -11.96
N GLN A 126 -17.15 -21.44 -12.65
CA GLN A 126 -16.06 -20.73 -11.98
C GLN A 126 -16.57 -19.51 -11.22
N LEU A 127 -15.88 -19.20 -10.11
CA LEU A 127 -16.05 -17.96 -9.34
C LEU A 127 -14.91 -17.01 -9.69
N VAL A 128 -15.22 -15.80 -10.17
CA VAL A 128 -14.25 -14.74 -10.43
C VAL A 128 -14.37 -13.67 -9.35
N ILE A 129 -13.28 -13.31 -8.71
CA ILE A 129 -13.25 -12.31 -7.64
C ILE A 129 -12.24 -11.22 -7.98
N LEU A 130 -12.67 -9.97 -7.92
CA LEU A 130 -11.76 -8.83 -7.95
C LEU A 130 -11.32 -8.51 -6.51
N GLU A 131 -10.00 -8.52 -6.26
CA GLU A 131 -9.36 -8.14 -4.99
C GLU A 131 -8.78 -6.73 -5.03
N SER A 132 -8.44 -6.26 -6.25
CA SER A 132 -7.83 -4.95 -6.44
C SER A 132 -8.79 -3.83 -6.03
N THR A 133 -8.25 -2.77 -5.40
CA THR A 133 -9.04 -1.59 -5.04
C THR A 133 -9.49 -0.85 -6.30
N THR A 134 -10.79 -0.57 -6.37
CA THR A 134 -11.42 0.11 -7.52
C THR A 134 -12.56 1.02 -7.05
N TYR A 135 -13.21 1.72 -7.99
CA TYR A 135 -14.40 2.53 -7.71
C TYR A 135 -15.66 1.66 -7.58
N PRO A 136 -16.67 2.09 -6.80
CA PRO A 136 -17.95 1.38 -6.68
C PRO A 136 -18.65 1.26 -8.02
N GLY A 137 -18.98 0.02 -8.39
CA GLY A 137 -19.58 -0.32 -9.68
C GLY A 137 -18.61 -1.00 -10.66
N THR A 138 -17.31 -1.03 -10.38
CA THR A 138 -16.30 -1.64 -11.28
C THR A 138 -16.66 -3.09 -11.62
N THR A 139 -17.04 -3.89 -10.64
CA THR A 139 -17.38 -5.30 -10.87
C THR A 139 -18.54 -5.45 -11.84
N GLU A 140 -19.61 -4.68 -11.65
CA GLU A 140 -20.83 -4.80 -12.47
C GLU A 140 -20.72 -4.08 -13.81
N GLU A 141 -20.06 -2.92 -13.85
CA GLU A 141 -20.04 -2.04 -15.03
C GLU A 141 -18.90 -2.37 -15.99
N LEU A 142 -17.78 -2.96 -15.48
CA LEU A 142 -16.60 -3.24 -16.27
C LEU A 142 -16.30 -4.74 -16.34
N ILE A 143 -16.18 -5.43 -15.19
CA ILE A 143 -15.70 -6.82 -15.13
C ILE A 143 -16.72 -7.78 -15.77
N ILE A 144 -17.96 -7.76 -15.32
CA ILE A 144 -19.02 -8.67 -15.80
C ILE A 144 -19.22 -8.52 -17.32
N PRO A 145 -19.41 -7.32 -17.90
CA PRO A 145 -19.57 -7.18 -19.35
C PRO A 145 -18.41 -7.72 -20.17
N ILE A 146 -17.16 -7.53 -19.69
CA ILE A 146 -15.98 -8.07 -20.38
C ILE A 146 -15.96 -9.59 -20.30
N LEU A 147 -16.20 -10.19 -19.12
CA LEU A 147 -16.22 -11.65 -18.95
C LEU A 147 -17.30 -12.29 -19.84
N GLU A 148 -18.51 -11.72 -19.86
CA GLU A 148 -19.60 -12.21 -20.71
C GLU A 148 -19.28 -12.10 -22.20
N SER A 149 -18.68 -10.97 -22.62
CA SER A 149 -18.32 -10.74 -24.03
C SER A 149 -17.23 -11.71 -24.52
N GLU A 150 -16.20 -11.97 -23.69
CA GLU A 150 -15.07 -12.81 -24.10
C GLU A 150 -15.38 -14.31 -23.98
N SER A 151 -16.21 -14.72 -23.01
CA SER A 151 -16.53 -16.14 -22.78
C SER A 151 -17.79 -16.62 -23.48
N GLY A 152 -18.74 -15.73 -23.76
CA GLY A 152 -20.10 -16.08 -24.22
C GLY A 152 -21.00 -16.64 -23.12
N LEU A 153 -20.53 -16.68 -21.87
CA LEU A 153 -21.24 -17.15 -20.68
C LEU A 153 -21.98 -15.99 -20.00
N LYS A 154 -22.91 -16.32 -19.09
CA LYS A 154 -23.70 -15.33 -18.33
C LYS A 154 -23.38 -15.38 -16.85
N ALA A 155 -23.08 -14.19 -16.27
CA ALA A 155 -22.88 -14.04 -14.84
C ALA A 155 -24.16 -14.37 -14.05
N GLY A 156 -24.02 -15.02 -12.91
CA GLY A 156 -25.12 -15.44 -12.05
C GLY A 156 -25.84 -16.73 -12.48
N SER A 157 -25.60 -17.22 -13.71
CA SER A 157 -26.15 -18.50 -14.18
C SER A 157 -25.07 -19.50 -14.62
N ASP A 158 -24.11 -19.05 -15.42
CA ASP A 158 -23.06 -19.90 -15.96
C ASP A 158 -21.78 -19.80 -15.16
N PHE A 159 -21.49 -18.65 -14.61
CA PHE A 159 -20.34 -18.39 -13.70
C PHE A 159 -20.72 -17.37 -12.63
N TYR A 160 -19.91 -17.25 -11.61
CA TYR A 160 -20.17 -16.40 -10.45
C TYR A 160 -19.14 -15.28 -10.36
N VAL A 161 -19.56 -14.09 -9.85
CA VAL A 161 -18.68 -12.93 -9.69
C VAL A 161 -18.86 -12.33 -8.31
N ALA A 162 -17.75 -12.03 -7.66
CA ALA A 162 -17.72 -11.36 -6.36
C ALA A 162 -16.63 -10.29 -6.32
N TYR A 163 -16.69 -9.46 -5.31
CA TYR A 163 -15.65 -8.51 -4.94
C TYR A 163 -15.27 -8.69 -3.47
N SER A 164 -13.98 -8.66 -3.19
CA SER A 164 -13.49 -8.73 -1.82
C SER A 164 -12.19 -7.92 -1.69
N PRO A 165 -12.21 -6.75 -1.01
CA PRO A 165 -11.03 -5.90 -0.91
C PRO A 165 -9.93 -6.53 -0.06
N GLU A 166 -8.67 -6.33 -0.48
CA GLU A 166 -7.54 -6.62 0.39
C GLU A 166 -7.43 -5.55 1.49
N ARG A 167 -7.23 -6.00 2.73
CA ARG A 167 -7.17 -5.15 3.93
C ARG A 167 -5.84 -5.30 4.69
N GLU A 168 -4.89 -6.07 4.16
CA GLU A 168 -3.57 -6.25 4.76
C GLU A 168 -2.80 -4.93 4.82
N ASP A 169 -2.06 -4.74 5.91
CA ASP A 169 -1.10 -3.65 6.09
C ASP A 169 0.33 -4.24 6.07
N PRO A 170 1.02 -4.19 4.92
CA PRO A 170 2.35 -4.80 4.77
C PRO A 170 3.32 -4.32 5.85
N GLY A 171 4.02 -5.28 6.50
CA GLY A 171 4.94 -5.01 7.61
C GLY A 171 4.25 -4.85 8.98
N ASN A 172 2.94 -5.00 9.09
CA ASN A 172 2.24 -5.10 10.36
C ASN A 172 2.62 -6.43 11.04
N THR A 173 3.05 -6.38 12.30
CA THR A 173 3.46 -7.57 13.06
C THR A 173 2.35 -8.17 13.91
N GLU A 174 1.26 -7.43 14.11
CA GLU A 174 0.12 -7.85 14.94
C GLU A 174 -0.97 -8.55 14.11
N PHE A 175 -1.17 -8.12 12.85
CA PHE A 175 -2.21 -8.63 11.97
C PHE A 175 -1.61 -9.13 10.66
N ASN A 176 -2.07 -10.27 10.21
CA ASN A 176 -1.76 -10.85 8.90
C ASN A 176 -3.07 -11.08 8.12
N THR A 177 -2.97 -11.43 6.83
CA THR A 177 -4.12 -11.65 5.95
C THR A 177 -5.19 -12.57 6.57
N ALA A 178 -4.79 -13.68 7.18
CA ALA A 178 -5.73 -14.64 7.81
C ALA A 178 -6.43 -14.07 9.05
N GLY A 179 -5.79 -13.16 9.79
CA GLY A 179 -6.29 -12.59 11.06
C GLY A 179 -7.16 -11.35 10.90
N ILE A 180 -7.33 -10.83 9.68
CA ILE A 180 -8.16 -9.64 9.41
C ILE A 180 -9.51 -10.08 8.84
N PRO A 181 -10.66 -9.67 9.43
CA PRO A 181 -11.99 -9.94 8.86
C PRO A 181 -12.08 -9.45 7.41
N LYS A 182 -12.59 -10.29 6.50
CA LYS A 182 -12.63 -10.00 5.07
C LYS A 182 -14.04 -9.67 4.60
N VAL A 183 -14.22 -8.48 4.03
CA VAL A 183 -15.49 -8.03 3.44
C VAL A 183 -15.72 -8.77 2.13
N VAL A 184 -16.95 -9.24 1.90
CA VAL A 184 -17.31 -9.97 0.67
C VAL A 184 -18.63 -9.44 0.13
N GLY A 185 -18.65 -9.03 -1.13
CA GLY A 185 -19.86 -8.69 -1.89
C GLY A 185 -20.01 -9.62 -3.10
N GLY A 186 -21.18 -10.16 -3.31
CA GLY A 186 -21.47 -11.06 -4.44
C GLY A 186 -22.39 -10.41 -5.48
N HIS A 187 -22.21 -10.75 -6.75
CA HIS A 187 -23.20 -10.49 -7.78
C HIS A 187 -24.29 -11.59 -7.70
N GLY A 188 -25.26 -11.36 -6.81
CA GLY A 188 -26.29 -12.32 -6.44
C GLY A 188 -25.90 -13.23 -5.27
N GLU A 189 -26.93 -13.90 -4.72
CA GLU A 189 -26.80 -14.69 -3.48
C GLU A 189 -25.85 -15.88 -3.60
N GLU A 190 -25.84 -16.55 -4.75
CA GLU A 190 -24.99 -17.71 -5.00
C GLU A 190 -23.51 -17.34 -5.05
N ALA A 191 -23.17 -16.23 -5.72
CA ALA A 191 -21.81 -15.69 -5.77
C ALA A 191 -21.33 -15.27 -4.37
N LEU A 192 -22.19 -14.59 -3.61
CA LEU A 192 -21.90 -14.20 -2.23
C LEU A 192 -21.64 -15.42 -1.34
N ARG A 193 -22.51 -16.43 -1.43
CA ARG A 193 -22.38 -17.69 -0.67
C ARG A 193 -21.06 -18.39 -0.98
N LEU A 194 -20.74 -18.59 -2.28
CA LEU A 194 -19.50 -19.26 -2.69
C LEU A 194 -18.25 -18.53 -2.21
N ALA A 195 -18.21 -17.21 -2.39
CA ALA A 195 -17.08 -16.41 -1.95
C ALA A 195 -16.93 -16.43 -0.41
N THR A 196 -18.04 -16.29 0.34
CA THR A 196 -18.06 -16.36 1.81
C THR A 196 -17.55 -17.71 2.32
N GLU A 197 -18.05 -18.82 1.77
CA GLU A 197 -17.61 -20.18 2.14
C GLU A 197 -16.11 -20.38 1.82
N MET A 198 -15.65 -19.93 0.65
CA MET A 198 -14.25 -20.05 0.26
C MET A 198 -13.32 -19.29 1.21
N TYR A 199 -13.58 -18.01 1.45
CA TYR A 199 -12.75 -17.22 2.38
C TYR A 199 -12.85 -17.71 3.83
N GLY A 200 -14.02 -18.18 4.25
CA GLY A 200 -14.22 -18.75 5.59
C GLY A 200 -13.34 -19.98 5.87
N THR A 201 -12.72 -20.58 4.86
CA THR A 201 -11.76 -21.69 5.06
C THR A 201 -10.38 -21.23 5.55
N SER A 202 -10.03 -19.98 5.33
CA SER A 202 -8.65 -19.47 5.47
C SER A 202 -8.56 -18.13 6.23
N ILE A 203 -9.66 -17.42 6.39
CA ILE A 203 -9.76 -16.11 7.05
C ILE A 203 -10.55 -16.25 8.35
N VAL A 204 -10.14 -15.50 9.38
CA VAL A 204 -10.75 -15.56 10.73
C VAL A 204 -12.24 -15.28 10.72
N GLU A 205 -12.70 -14.37 9.87
CA GLU A 205 -14.10 -13.97 9.75
C GLU A 205 -14.39 -13.40 8.36
N THR A 206 -15.52 -13.75 7.78
CA THR A 206 -16.06 -13.10 6.58
C THR A 206 -17.20 -12.17 6.96
N VAL A 207 -17.22 -10.97 6.35
CA VAL A 207 -18.24 -9.95 6.56
C VAL A 207 -19.02 -9.79 5.24
N PRO A 208 -20.09 -10.55 5.02
CA PRO A 208 -20.90 -10.42 3.81
C PRO A 208 -21.64 -9.09 3.80
N VAL A 209 -21.66 -8.43 2.63
CA VAL A 209 -22.43 -7.20 2.39
C VAL A 209 -23.41 -7.41 1.23
N SER A 210 -24.34 -6.47 1.04
CA SER A 210 -25.49 -6.59 0.12
C SER A 210 -25.11 -6.88 -1.33
N ASP A 211 -24.00 -6.28 -1.83
CA ASP A 211 -23.56 -6.37 -3.21
C ASP A 211 -22.07 -6.01 -3.37
N THR A 212 -21.57 -6.15 -4.60
CA THR A 212 -20.19 -5.82 -4.95
C THR A 212 -19.89 -4.34 -4.77
N LYS A 213 -20.82 -3.43 -5.12
CA LYS A 213 -20.65 -1.97 -4.99
C LYS A 213 -20.43 -1.56 -3.53
N THR A 214 -21.18 -2.16 -2.63
CA THR A 214 -21.03 -1.93 -1.19
C THR A 214 -19.66 -2.39 -0.71
N ALA A 215 -19.18 -3.56 -1.12
CA ALA A 215 -17.86 -4.05 -0.76
C ALA A 215 -16.72 -3.17 -1.32
N GLU A 216 -16.85 -2.70 -2.57
CA GLU A 216 -15.94 -1.72 -3.20
C GLU A 216 -15.91 -0.41 -2.41
N ALA A 217 -17.07 0.10 -1.99
CA ALA A 217 -17.19 1.34 -1.22
C ALA A 217 -16.56 1.23 0.18
N VAL A 218 -16.63 0.05 0.84
CA VAL A 218 -16.02 -0.16 2.17
C VAL A 218 -14.53 0.11 2.12
N LYS A 219 -13.80 -0.44 1.15
CA LYS A 219 -12.35 -0.25 1.02
C LYS A 219 -11.98 1.22 0.84
N LEU A 220 -12.68 1.92 -0.03
CA LEU A 220 -12.46 3.35 -0.24
C LEU A 220 -12.74 4.15 1.03
N THR A 221 -13.80 3.82 1.76
CA THR A 221 -14.17 4.49 3.01
C THR A 221 -13.05 4.35 4.06
N GLU A 222 -12.47 3.16 4.22
CA GLU A 222 -11.35 2.92 5.14
C GLU A 222 -10.12 3.78 4.80
N ASN A 223 -9.76 3.86 3.53
CA ASN A 223 -8.61 4.63 3.08
C ASN A 223 -8.87 6.15 3.08
N ILE A 224 -10.09 6.58 2.75
CA ILE A 224 -10.53 7.98 2.87
C ILE A 224 -10.48 8.42 4.33
N PHE A 225 -11.01 7.63 5.27
CA PHE A 225 -10.96 7.92 6.70
C PHE A 225 -9.51 8.18 7.15
N ARG A 226 -8.57 7.31 6.74
CA ARG A 226 -7.15 7.47 7.04
C ARG A 226 -6.58 8.73 6.42
N SER A 227 -6.82 8.98 5.14
CA SER A 227 -6.32 10.15 4.40
C SER A 227 -6.79 11.48 5.02
N VAL A 228 -8.08 11.58 5.35
CA VAL A 228 -8.69 12.79 5.95
C VAL A 228 -8.13 13.05 7.35
N ASN A 229 -7.99 12.02 8.18
CA ASN A 229 -7.46 12.19 9.54
C ASN A 229 -5.95 12.52 9.55
N ILE A 230 -5.17 11.99 8.60
CA ILE A 230 -3.77 12.40 8.43
C ILE A 230 -3.70 13.86 7.95
N ALA A 231 -4.56 14.29 7.02
CA ALA A 231 -4.63 15.69 6.60
C ALA A 231 -4.96 16.62 7.78
N LEU A 232 -5.93 16.22 8.62
CA LEU A 232 -6.29 16.99 9.81
C LEU A 232 -5.07 17.20 10.75
N VAL A 233 -4.32 16.14 11.07
CA VAL A 233 -3.17 16.29 11.99
C VAL A 233 -1.99 17.00 11.32
N ASN A 234 -1.86 16.93 9.99
CA ASN A 234 -0.90 17.73 9.23
C ASN A 234 -1.26 19.23 9.25
N GLU A 235 -2.53 19.58 9.08
CA GLU A 235 -3.01 20.96 9.19
C GLU A 235 -2.80 21.49 10.62
N LEU A 236 -3.17 20.70 11.64
CA LEU A 236 -2.93 21.06 13.05
C LEU A 236 -1.46 21.29 13.35
N LYS A 237 -0.54 20.49 12.77
CA LYS A 237 0.90 20.69 12.88
C LYS A 237 1.30 22.07 12.38
N VAL A 238 0.85 22.50 11.21
CA VAL A 238 1.16 23.80 10.63
C VAL A 238 0.62 24.93 11.50
N VAL A 239 -0.62 24.82 11.99
CA VAL A 239 -1.27 25.80 12.86
C VAL A 239 -0.55 25.91 14.21
N PHE A 240 -0.32 24.76 14.88
CA PHE A 240 0.30 24.74 16.21
C PHE A 240 1.76 25.17 16.18
N HIS A 241 2.48 24.86 15.10
CA HIS A 241 3.84 25.39 14.93
C HIS A 241 3.88 26.94 14.97
N LYS A 242 2.89 27.61 14.33
CA LYS A 242 2.79 29.08 14.38
C LYS A 242 2.38 29.63 15.75
N MET A 243 1.81 28.78 16.61
CA MET A 243 1.39 29.11 17.96
C MET A 243 2.44 28.70 19.02
N ASP A 244 3.59 28.18 18.60
CA ASP A 244 4.64 27.61 19.48
C ASP A 244 4.12 26.47 20.38
N ILE A 245 3.22 25.63 19.82
CA ILE A 245 2.63 24.46 20.48
C ILE A 245 3.17 23.19 19.81
N ASP A 246 3.61 22.21 20.59
CA ASP A 246 4.03 20.90 20.08
C ASP A 246 2.81 20.05 19.76
N VAL A 247 2.57 19.83 18.44
CA VAL A 247 1.45 19.02 17.95
C VAL A 247 1.49 17.58 18.49
N HIS A 248 2.67 17.00 18.67
CA HIS A 248 2.81 15.62 19.15
C HIS A 248 2.40 15.50 20.61
N GLU A 249 2.74 16.47 21.46
CA GLU A 249 2.28 16.52 22.85
C GLU A 249 0.75 16.65 22.91
N VAL A 250 0.16 17.51 22.08
CA VAL A 250 -1.30 17.67 21.98
C VAL A 250 -1.97 16.35 21.57
N LEU A 251 -1.43 15.68 20.54
CA LEU A 251 -2.00 14.42 20.05
C LEU A 251 -1.82 13.26 21.05
N ASP A 252 -0.66 13.21 21.77
CA ASP A 252 -0.43 12.22 22.82
C ASP A 252 -1.43 12.42 23.97
N ALA A 253 -1.65 13.66 24.40
CA ALA A 253 -2.63 14.00 25.44
C ALA A 253 -4.07 13.70 24.98
N ALA A 254 -4.45 14.07 23.76
CA ALA A 254 -5.77 13.80 23.22
C ALA A 254 -6.07 12.30 23.11
N ALA A 255 -5.05 11.48 22.81
CA ALA A 255 -5.17 10.03 22.71
C ALA A 255 -5.49 9.31 24.04
N THR A 256 -5.32 9.99 25.17
CA THR A 256 -5.74 9.46 26.48
C THR A 256 -7.26 9.41 26.63
N LYS A 257 -8.02 10.10 25.79
CA LYS A 257 -9.47 10.04 25.77
C LYS A 257 -9.93 8.67 25.23
N PRO A 258 -10.69 7.88 25.98
CA PRO A 258 -10.99 6.49 25.63
C PRO A 258 -12.04 6.33 24.51
N PHE A 259 -12.64 7.42 24.02
CA PHE A 259 -13.67 7.41 22.98
C PHE A 259 -13.65 8.69 22.14
N GLY A 260 -14.11 8.60 20.89
CA GLY A 260 -14.31 9.75 20.01
C GLY A 260 -13.02 10.41 19.52
N PHE A 261 -11.86 9.78 19.73
CA PHE A 261 -10.56 10.18 19.19
C PHE A 261 -9.74 8.95 18.82
N MET A 262 -9.25 8.94 17.59
CA MET A 262 -8.27 7.96 17.12
C MET A 262 -7.00 8.73 16.77
N LYS A 263 -5.87 8.34 17.36
CA LYS A 263 -4.60 9.03 17.14
C LYS A 263 -4.06 8.78 15.75
N PHE A 264 -3.79 9.86 15.04
CA PHE A 264 -2.94 9.90 13.83
C PHE A 264 -1.73 10.77 14.12
N THR A 265 -0.64 10.54 13.40
CA THR A 265 0.60 11.32 13.54
C THR A 265 0.87 12.10 12.26
N PRO A 266 1.24 13.38 12.37
CA PRO A 266 1.63 14.16 11.21
C PRO A 266 2.97 13.66 10.64
N GLY A 267 3.26 14.00 9.39
CA GLY A 267 4.49 13.62 8.72
C GLY A 267 4.83 14.52 7.53
N PRO A 268 5.86 14.16 6.77
CA PRO A 268 6.31 14.95 5.62
C PRO A 268 5.43 14.78 4.37
N GLY A 269 4.33 14.07 4.47
CA GLY A 269 3.40 13.74 3.38
C GLY A 269 2.85 12.34 3.50
N LEU A 270 2.00 11.96 2.56
CA LEU A 270 1.50 10.59 2.41
C LEU A 270 2.42 9.79 1.50
N GLY A 271 2.57 8.51 1.83
CA GLY A 271 3.25 7.53 1.00
C GLY A 271 2.48 6.22 0.96
N GLY A 272 3.04 5.26 0.21
CA GLY A 272 2.40 3.97 -0.05
C GLY A 272 1.39 4.04 -1.19
N HIS A 273 1.01 2.87 -1.70
CA HIS A 273 0.20 2.75 -2.90
C HIS A 273 -1.28 3.13 -2.69
N CYS A 274 -1.84 2.97 -1.47
CA CYS A 274 -3.28 3.05 -1.25
C CYS A 274 -3.77 4.47 -0.90
N ILE A 275 -3.19 5.09 0.15
CA ILE A 275 -3.75 6.33 0.71
C ILE A 275 -3.65 7.54 -0.24
N PRO A 276 -2.56 7.71 -1.03
CA PRO A 276 -2.49 8.79 -2.03
C PRO A 276 -3.38 8.57 -3.26
N ILE A 277 -3.85 7.34 -3.50
CA ILE A 277 -4.49 6.91 -4.76
C ILE A 277 -5.98 6.64 -4.58
N ASP A 278 -6.34 5.75 -3.66
CA ASP A 278 -7.70 5.20 -3.54
C ASP A 278 -8.80 6.27 -3.29
N PRO A 279 -8.58 7.33 -2.49
CA PRO A 279 -9.59 8.37 -2.32
C PRO A 279 -10.04 9.03 -3.64
N PHE A 280 -9.12 9.14 -4.60
CA PHE A 280 -9.42 9.77 -5.90
C PHE A 280 -10.28 8.88 -6.81
N TYR A 281 -10.32 7.56 -6.58
CA TYR A 281 -11.29 6.67 -7.24
C TYR A 281 -12.72 7.08 -6.93
N LEU A 282 -13.03 7.38 -5.66
CA LEU A 282 -14.35 7.86 -5.29
C LEU A 282 -14.62 9.27 -5.82
N THR A 283 -13.63 10.17 -5.78
CA THR A 283 -13.74 11.52 -6.34
C THR A 283 -14.07 11.48 -7.84
N TRP A 284 -13.40 10.61 -8.59
CA TRP A 284 -13.64 10.42 -10.01
C TRP A 284 -15.06 9.87 -10.27
N LYS A 285 -15.47 8.82 -9.57
CA LYS A 285 -16.78 8.18 -9.72
C LYS A 285 -17.93 9.10 -9.29
N ALA A 286 -17.74 9.91 -8.23
CA ALA A 286 -18.75 10.83 -7.73
C ALA A 286 -19.19 11.90 -8.76
N ARG A 287 -18.29 12.26 -9.69
CA ARG A 287 -18.60 13.22 -10.78
C ARG A 287 -19.67 12.71 -11.72
N GLU A 288 -19.76 11.40 -11.94
CA GLU A 288 -20.84 10.76 -12.71
C GLU A 288 -22.22 11.03 -12.10
N PHE A 289 -22.27 11.21 -10.78
CA PHE A 289 -23.49 11.53 -10.01
C PHE A 289 -23.61 13.02 -9.68
N GLU A 290 -22.84 13.87 -10.36
CA GLU A 290 -22.84 15.34 -10.14
C GLU A 290 -22.50 15.74 -8.68
N GLN A 291 -21.70 14.91 -7.98
CA GLN A 291 -21.28 15.15 -6.60
C GLN A 291 -19.80 15.54 -6.51
N ASN A 292 -19.50 16.49 -5.61
CA ASN A 292 -18.13 16.90 -5.28
C ASN A 292 -17.72 16.32 -3.93
N THR A 293 -16.52 15.77 -3.86
CA THR A 293 -15.95 15.14 -2.66
C THR A 293 -15.04 16.11 -1.90
N ARG A 294 -15.61 17.17 -1.32
CA ARG A 294 -14.86 18.30 -0.73
C ARG A 294 -13.83 17.87 0.32
N PHE A 295 -14.18 17.00 1.25
CA PHE A 295 -13.25 16.51 2.29
C PHE A 295 -12.10 15.69 1.70
N ILE A 296 -12.36 14.88 0.69
CA ILE A 296 -11.37 14.01 0.06
C ILE A 296 -10.38 14.86 -0.75
N GLU A 297 -10.88 15.79 -1.56
CA GLU A 297 -10.04 16.67 -2.38
C GLU A 297 -9.19 17.59 -1.49
N LEU A 298 -9.78 18.20 -0.46
CA LEU A 298 -9.06 19.03 0.51
C LEU A 298 -7.99 18.25 1.27
N ALA A 299 -8.32 17.03 1.72
CA ALA A 299 -7.34 16.17 2.37
C ALA A 299 -6.16 15.83 1.45
N GLY A 300 -6.44 15.55 0.17
CA GLY A 300 -5.42 15.34 -0.85
C GLY A 300 -4.53 16.56 -1.05
N GLU A 301 -5.10 17.77 -1.10
CA GLU A 301 -4.38 19.04 -1.22
C GLU A 301 -3.45 19.27 -0.01
N ILE A 302 -3.97 19.17 1.21
CA ILE A 302 -3.20 19.35 2.44
C ILE A 302 -2.03 18.36 2.49
N ASN A 303 -2.29 17.07 2.30
CA ASN A 303 -1.25 16.04 2.37
C ASN A 303 -0.17 16.21 1.29
N THR A 304 -0.56 16.62 0.08
CA THR A 304 0.37 16.87 -1.03
C THR A 304 1.22 18.12 -0.80
N SER A 305 0.77 19.09 0.02
CA SER A 305 1.52 20.30 0.33
C SER A 305 2.60 20.07 1.40
N MET A 306 2.52 19.00 2.18
CA MET A 306 3.43 18.76 3.32
C MET A 306 4.91 18.66 2.96
N PRO A 307 5.34 18.02 1.84
CA PRO A 307 6.75 18.03 1.48
C PRO A 307 7.30 19.43 1.29
N MET A 308 6.53 20.35 0.68
CA MET A 308 6.97 21.73 0.50
C MET A 308 7.05 22.48 1.83
N TYR A 309 6.13 22.22 2.77
CA TYR A 309 6.20 22.74 4.13
C TYR A 309 7.50 22.30 4.83
N VAL A 310 7.85 21.01 4.74
CA VAL A 310 9.09 20.48 5.34
C VAL A 310 10.33 21.08 4.69
N VAL A 311 10.34 21.27 3.39
CA VAL A 311 11.45 21.96 2.69
C VAL A 311 11.60 23.39 3.19
N GLN A 312 10.49 24.13 3.38
CA GLN A 312 10.55 25.49 3.95
C GLN A 312 11.10 25.47 5.38
N GLN A 313 10.68 24.52 6.22
CA GLN A 313 11.22 24.35 7.57
C GLN A 313 12.72 24.01 7.55
N THR A 314 13.19 23.25 6.56
CA THR A 314 14.62 22.95 6.39
C THR A 314 15.40 24.19 5.99
N ILE A 315 14.84 25.05 5.14
CA ILE A 315 15.43 26.35 4.78
C ILE A 315 15.53 27.24 6.03
N ASP A 316 14.48 27.34 6.83
CA ASP A 316 14.44 28.17 8.03
C ASP A 316 15.44 27.67 9.09
N ALA A 317 15.56 26.33 9.23
CA ALA A 317 16.55 25.70 10.09
C ALA A 317 17.99 26.04 9.66
N LEU A 318 18.33 25.89 8.39
CA LEU A 318 19.64 26.27 7.85
C LEU A 318 19.91 27.77 7.98
N ASN A 319 18.90 28.61 7.71
CA ASN A 319 19.02 30.06 7.84
C ASN A 319 19.32 30.48 9.28
N SER A 320 18.78 29.79 10.30
CA SER A 320 19.12 30.04 11.71
C SER A 320 20.60 29.78 12.01
N HIS A 321 21.24 28.92 11.23
CA HIS A 321 22.68 28.64 11.22
C HIS A 321 23.46 29.49 10.22
N LYS A 322 22.85 30.53 9.64
CA LYS A 322 23.46 31.47 8.67
C LYS A 322 23.94 30.75 7.41
N LYS A 323 23.26 29.65 7.01
CA LYS A 323 23.61 28.84 5.84
C LYS A 323 22.45 28.83 4.86
N PRO A 324 22.71 29.09 3.54
CA PRO A 324 21.68 28.94 2.52
C PRO A 324 21.46 27.45 2.20
N LEU A 325 20.27 27.08 1.74
CA LEU A 325 20.00 25.72 1.25
C LEU A 325 20.80 25.42 -0.03
N ASN A 326 20.94 26.40 -0.93
CA ASN A 326 21.72 26.25 -2.15
C ASN A 326 23.21 25.98 -1.82
N GLY A 327 23.73 24.85 -2.31
CA GLY A 327 25.07 24.36 -2.01
C GLY A 327 25.21 23.67 -0.65
N SER A 328 24.14 23.47 0.10
CA SER A 328 24.16 22.68 1.33
C SER A 328 24.07 21.19 1.05
N LYS A 329 24.86 20.41 1.80
CA LYS A 329 24.77 18.95 1.82
C LYS A 329 23.64 18.50 2.73
N VAL A 330 22.66 17.82 2.18
CA VAL A 330 21.46 17.33 2.90
C VAL A 330 21.44 15.81 2.90
N LEU A 331 21.38 15.21 4.09
CA LEU A 331 21.15 13.77 4.25
C LEU A 331 19.69 13.53 4.62
N LEU A 332 18.95 12.79 3.78
CA LEU A 332 17.63 12.30 4.11
C LEU A 332 17.75 10.93 4.80
N VAL A 333 17.17 10.79 5.97
CA VAL A 333 17.12 9.52 6.73
C VAL A 333 15.73 8.92 6.61
N GLY A 334 15.69 7.73 6.00
CA GLY A 334 14.46 7.01 5.69
C GLY A 334 13.89 7.36 4.29
N LEU A 335 14.07 6.43 3.34
CA LEU A 335 13.50 6.52 1.99
C LEU A 335 12.18 5.78 1.88
N ALA A 336 12.00 4.67 2.61
CA ALA A 336 10.76 3.91 2.66
C ALA A 336 9.57 4.79 3.06
N TYR A 337 8.37 4.48 2.55
CA TYR A 337 7.18 5.28 2.85
C TYR A 337 6.68 5.14 4.30
N LYS A 338 7.05 4.06 5.00
CA LYS A 338 6.75 3.83 6.42
C LYS A 338 7.89 3.09 7.12
N PRO A 339 7.92 3.08 8.47
CA PRO A 339 8.98 2.41 9.24
C PRO A 339 9.08 0.91 8.97
N ASN A 340 10.32 0.40 8.93
CA ASN A 340 10.66 -1.02 8.96
C ASN A 340 10.19 -1.86 7.76
N VAL A 341 9.96 -1.20 6.62
CA VAL A 341 9.65 -1.86 5.34
C VAL A 341 10.68 -1.50 4.27
N ASP A 342 10.78 -2.33 3.24
CA ASP A 342 11.63 -2.14 2.06
C ASP A 342 10.82 -1.64 0.83
N ASP A 343 9.75 -0.87 1.11
CA ASP A 343 8.84 -0.34 0.10
C ASP A 343 8.94 1.19 0.04
N ASP A 344 9.41 1.70 -1.10
CA ASP A 344 9.61 3.12 -1.37
C ASP A 344 8.56 3.71 -2.32
N ARG A 345 7.54 2.92 -2.71
CA ARG A 345 6.50 3.37 -3.63
C ARG A 345 5.76 4.57 -3.07
N GLU A 346 5.61 5.60 -3.89
CA GLU A 346 4.95 6.88 -3.51
C GLU A 346 5.49 7.49 -2.21
N SER A 347 6.75 7.20 -1.86
CA SER A 347 7.33 7.79 -0.65
C SER A 347 7.41 9.32 -0.76
N PRO A 348 6.96 10.07 0.25
CA PRO A 348 7.07 11.53 0.26
C PRO A 348 8.54 12.00 0.26
N THR A 349 9.47 11.12 0.62
CA THR A 349 10.91 11.41 0.59
C THR A 349 11.39 11.76 -0.81
N TYR A 350 10.84 11.15 -1.85
CA TYR A 350 11.19 11.52 -3.24
C TYR A 350 10.80 12.96 -3.56
N LYS A 351 9.64 13.42 -3.12
CA LYS A 351 9.24 14.83 -3.30
C LYS A 351 10.12 15.79 -2.51
N LEU A 352 10.57 15.38 -1.32
CA LEU A 352 11.58 16.15 -0.57
C LEU A 352 12.90 16.24 -1.32
N MET A 353 13.38 15.10 -1.88
CA MET A 353 14.60 15.06 -2.69
C MET A 353 14.47 15.98 -3.90
N ASP A 354 13.37 15.90 -4.64
CA ASP A 354 13.11 16.73 -5.83
C ASP A 354 13.16 18.22 -5.47
N TYR A 355 12.37 18.66 -4.49
CA TYR A 355 12.27 20.07 -4.12
C TYR A 355 13.58 20.63 -3.53
N LEU A 356 14.31 19.85 -2.75
CA LEU A 356 15.59 20.25 -2.20
C LEU A 356 16.64 20.36 -3.31
N HIS A 357 16.66 19.40 -4.24
CA HIS A 357 17.55 19.41 -5.40
C HIS A 357 17.28 20.60 -6.35
N GLU A 358 16.01 20.86 -6.67
CA GLU A 358 15.61 22.02 -7.48
C GLU A 358 16.06 23.35 -6.87
N LYS A 359 16.18 23.41 -5.53
CA LYS A 359 16.69 24.58 -4.82
C LYS A 359 18.23 24.60 -4.64
N GLY A 360 18.92 23.66 -5.27
CA GLY A 360 20.38 23.61 -5.35
C GLY A 360 21.06 22.90 -4.18
N ALA A 361 20.38 22.10 -3.40
CA ALA A 361 21.00 21.26 -2.38
C ALA A 361 21.68 20.03 -2.99
N GLU A 362 22.77 19.57 -2.34
CA GLU A 362 23.43 18.31 -2.65
C GLU A 362 22.77 17.20 -1.81
N ILE A 363 22.06 16.27 -2.48
CA ILE A 363 21.20 15.27 -1.83
C ILE A 363 21.94 13.95 -1.68
N SER A 364 21.84 13.37 -0.48
CA SER A 364 22.14 11.97 -0.19
C SER A 364 21.02 11.36 0.64
N TYR A 365 20.89 10.04 0.65
CA TYR A 365 19.97 9.37 1.56
C TYR A 365 20.61 8.20 2.28
N TYR A 366 20.08 7.90 3.46
CA TYR A 366 20.34 6.68 4.21
C TYR A 366 19.03 5.95 4.49
N ASP A 367 18.97 4.69 4.13
CA ASP A 367 17.87 3.80 4.49
C ASP A 367 18.41 2.38 4.71
N PRO A 368 18.15 1.76 5.88
CA PRO A 368 18.68 0.43 6.20
C PRO A 368 17.99 -0.70 5.42
N HIS A 369 16.84 -0.42 4.80
CA HIS A 369 16.03 -1.41 4.06
C HIS A 369 16.11 -1.21 2.55
N ILE A 370 16.52 -0.03 2.07
CA ILE A 370 16.60 0.32 0.65
C ILE A 370 18.05 0.72 0.32
N PRO A 371 18.93 -0.26 0.04
CA PRO A 371 20.35 0.02 -0.24
C PRO A 371 20.59 0.72 -1.57
N VAL A 372 19.68 0.60 -2.52
CA VAL A 372 19.74 1.25 -3.84
C VAL A 372 18.34 1.55 -4.34
N ILE A 373 18.15 2.73 -4.92
CA ILE A 373 16.89 3.13 -5.56
C ILE A 373 16.72 2.33 -6.84
N LYS A 374 15.64 1.56 -6.91
CA LYS A 374 15.28 0.78 -8.10
C LYS A 374 14.62 1.68 -9.15
N PRO A 375 14.71 1.34 -10.45
CA PRO A 375 13.95 2.03 -11.48
C PRO A 375 12.45 2.01 -11.19
N SER A 376 11.82 3.17 -11.20
CA SER A 376 10.38 3.35 -11.04
C SER A 376 9.83 4.28 -12.11
N ARG A 377 8.50 4.30 -12.28
CA ARG A 377 7.86 5.16 -13.29
C ARG A 377 7.98 6.65 -12.93
N GLU A 378 7.80 6.97 -11.64
CA GLU A 378 7.67 8.34 -11.14
C GLU A 378 9.02 8.98 -10.78
N HIS A 379 10.01 8.18 -10.36
CA HIS A 379 11.29 8.63 -9.81
C HIS A 379 12.50 8.05 -10.51
N ALA A 380 12.37 7.82 -11.84
CA ALA A 380 13.42 7.21 -12.66
C ALA A 380 14.77 7.97 -12.63
N HIS A 381 14.74 9.28 -12.42
CA HIS A 381 15.93 10.14 -12.34
C HIS A 381 16.79 9.90 -11.08
N TRP A 382 16.23 9.29 -10.01
CA TRP A 382 16.96 8.86 -8.83
C TRP A 382 17.45 7.41 -8.89
N ALA A 383 17.03 6.65 -9.91
CA ALA A 383 17.40 5.24 -10.04
C ALA A 383 18.92 5.02 -10.06
N GLY A 384 19.38 4.03 -9.30
CA GLY A 384 20.80 3.72 -9.16
C GLY A 384 21.52 4.51 -8.06
N MET A 385 20.88 5.48 -7.42
CA MET A 385 21.44 6.14 -6.24
C MET A 385 21.54 5.13 -5.09
N ASN A 386 22.69 5.11 -4.40
CA ASN A 386 22.94 4.22 -3.28
C ASN A 386 22.70 4.92 -1.95
N SER A 387 22.18 4.18 -0.97
CA SER A 387 22.18 4.58 0.44
C SER A 387 23.61 4.77 0.92
N VAL A 388 23.90 5.87 1.64
CA VAL A 388 25.23 6.12 2.19
C VAL A 388 25.53 5.18 3.35
N SER A 389 26.82 5.00 3.67
CA SER A 389 27.24 4.23 4.85
C SER A 389 26.90 4.97 6.14
N TRP A 390 26.54 4.21 7.19
CA TRP A 390 26.31 4.76 8.53
C TRP A 390 27.65 4.93 9.25
N GLU A 391 28.32 6.04 8.98
CA GLU A 391 29.65 6.33 9.52
C GLU A 391 29.71 7.77 10.05
N LYS A 392 30.32 7.94 11.23
CA LYS A 392 30.45 9.25 11.88
C LYS A 392 31.10 10.29 10.96
N SER A 393 32.24 9.91 10.36
CA SER A 393 33.02 10.80 9.48
C SER A 393 32.23 11.32 8.29
N LEU A 394 31.30 10.51 7.80
CA LEU A 394 30.42 10.86 6.67
C LEU A 394 29.25 11.73 7.13
N ILE A 395 28.59 11.34 8.22
CA ILE A 395 27.40 12.06 8.73
C ILE A 395 27.78 13.47 9.20
N GLU A 396 28.96 13.64 9.81
CA GLU A 396 29.47 14.95 10.23
C GLU A 396 29.72 15.94 9.06
N GLU A 397 29.83 15.45 7.82
CA GLU A 397 30.01 16.33 6.66
C GLU A 397 28.73 17.05 6.24
N TYR A 398 27.56 16.48 6.52
CA TYR A 398 26.29 17.08 6.12
C TYR A 398 25.99 18.36 6.91
N ASP A 399 25.36 19.30 6.23
CA ASP A 399 24.95 20.56 6.81
C ASP A 399 23.65 20.45 7.60
N VAL A 400 22.78 19.57 7.13
CA VAL A 400 21.53 19.21 7.77
C VAL A 400 21.17 17.75 7.50
N VAL A 401 20.64 17.07 8.50
CA VAL A 401 20.01 15.77 8.38
C VAL A 401 18.50 15.96 8.50
N LEU A 402 17.75 15.43 7.53
CA LEU A 402 16.29 15.47 7.50
C LEU A 402 15.74 14.06 7.74
N ILE A 403 15.09 13.83 8.88
CA ILE A 403 14.45 12.55 9.19
C ILE A 403 13.08 12.54 8.52
N SER A 404 12.92 11.68 7.51
CA SER A 404 11.68 11.50 6.75
C SER A 404 10.90 10.27 7.21
N THR A 405 11.58 9.14 7.45
CA THR A 405 10.97 7.90 7.96
C THR A 405 11.78 7.36 9.14
N ASP A 406 11.08 6.97 10.20
CA ASP A 406 11.63 6.57 11.49
C ASP A 406 11.79 5.05 11.61
N HIS A 407 12.87 4.50 11.06
CA HIS A 407 13.18 3.08 11.18
C HIS A 407 13.73 2.74 12.58
N ASN A 408 13.27 1.62 13.16
CA ASN A 408 13.75 1.13 14.45
C ASN A 408 15.24 0.72 14.45
N SER A 409 15.76 0.38 13.29
CA SER A 409 17.17 -0.02 13.10
C SER A 409 18.14 1.14 12.99
N VAL A 410 17.66 2.38 12.94
CA VAL A 410 18.49 3.60 12.94
C VAL A 410 18.88 3.94 14.37
N ASN A 411 20.18 4.17 14.60
CA ASN A 411 20.67 4.64 15.90
C ASN A 411 20.54 6.16 15.99
N TYR A 412 19.45 6.63 16.55
CA TYR A 412 19.17 8.08 16.68
C TYR A 412 20.06 8.79 17.71
N ASP A 413 20.66 8.08 18.68
CA ASP A 413 21.66 8.64 19.60
C ASP A 413 22.94 9.02 18.85
N GLU A 414 23.42 8.13 17.98
CA GLU A 414 24.56 8.42 17.10
C GLU A 414 24.24 9.55 16.13
N LEU A 415 23.07 9.51 15.49
CA LEU A 415 22.63 10.56 14.56
C LEU A 415 22.63 11.93 15.26
N TYR A 416 22.08 12.00 16.47
CA TYR A 416 22.08 13.22 17.28
C TYR A 416 23.50 13.70 17.62
N GLN A 417 24.40 12.79 17.97
CA GLN A 417 25.79 13.14 18.33
C GLN A 417 26.60 13.62 17.13
N TRP A 418 26.40 13.01 15.96
CA TRP A 418 27.23 13.26 14.78
C TRP A 418 26.71 14.39 13.89
N SER A 419 25.42 14.72 13.96
CA SER A 419 24.83 15.75 13.11
C SER A 419 25.09 17.16 13.63
N LYS A 420 25.21 18.13 12.72
CA LYS A 420 25.27 19.56 13.02
C LYS A 420 23.89 20.15 13.29
N LEU A 421 22.92 19.77 12.45
CA LEU A 421 21.55 20.24 12.48
C LEU A 421 20.64 19.08 12.05
N ILE A 422 19.55 18.86 12.76
CA ILE A 422 18.55 17.81 12.42
C ILE A 422 17.18 18.45 12.26
N VAL A 423 16.54 18.18 11.15
CA VAL A 423 15.11 18.46 10.92
C VAL A 423 14.34 17.17 11.18
N ASP A 424 13.55 17.14 12.25
CA ASP A 424 12.80 15.96 12.68
C ASP A 424 11.32 16.12 12.32
N THR A 425 10.86 15.35 11.31
CA THR A 425 9.46 15.36 10.87
C THR A 425 8.61 14.32 11.58
N ARG A 426 9.24 13.39 12.34
CA ARG A 426 8.60 12.23 12.97
C ARG A 426 8.58 12.27 14.50
N ASN A 427 9.20 13.31 15.09
CA ASN A 427 9.35 13.45 16.53
C ASN A 427 10.11 12.30 17.20
N VAL A 428 11.04 11.67 16.49
CA VAL A 428 11.85 10.56 17.02
C VAL A 428 12.84 11.04 18.08
N LEU A 429 13.22 12.33 18.04
CA LEU A 429 14.11 12.94 19.01
C LEU A 429 13.34 13.63 20.17
N LYS A 430 12.14 13.16 20.46
CA LYS A 430 11.36 13.63 21.60
C LYS A 430 12.04 13.28 22.92
N GLY A 431 12.64 14.07 23.63
CA GLY A 431 13.42 13.74 24.86
C GLY A 431 14.86 14.16 24.75
N TYR A 432 15.30 14.53 23.55
CA TYR A 432 16.57 15.21 23.39
C TYR A 432 16.37 16.71 23.62
N THR A 433 17.16 17.30 24.50
CA THR A 433 17.09 18.73 24.77
C THR A 433 17.95 19.51 23.79
N ASN A 434 17.40 20.56 23.21
CA ASN A 434 18.19 21.58 22.51
C ASN A 434 19.06 22.30 23.54
N ASN A 435 20.37 22.03 23.57
CA ASN A 435 21.33 22.90 24.19
C ASN A 435 21.48 24.15 23.31
N ARG A 436 21.96 25.25 23.86
CA ARG A 436 22.03 26.63 23.32
C ARG A 436 22.28 26.82 21.82
N ASP A 437 22.75 25.78 21.11
CA ASP A 437 22.84 25.69 19.66
C ASP A 437 21.67 24.85 19.15
N ILE A 438 20.69 25.45 18.51
CA ILE A 438 19.50 24.81 17.99
C ILE A 438 19.93 23.64 17.06
N LYS A 439 20.01 22.44 17.62
CA LYS A 439 20.44 21.24 16.87
C LYS A 439 19.28 20.45 16.31
N ILE A 440 18.11 20.51 16.94
CA ILE A 440 16.90 19.85 16.52
C ILE A 440 15.87 20.90 16.11
N TRP A 441 15.40 20.80 14.87
CA TRP A 441 14.31 21.59 14.33
C TRP A 441 13.11 20.67 14.07
N LYS A 442 12.00 20.92 14.72
CA LYS A 442 10.75 20.15 14.49
C LYS A 442 10.06 20.66 13.23
N ALA A 443 9.77 19.77 12.29
CA ALA A 443 9.15 20.10 10.99
C ALA A 443 7.97 19.21 10.64
#